data_42a743595acf956671613ab5f9d0ad8f
#
_entry.id   42a743595acf956671613ab5f9d0ad8f
#
_cell.length_a   1.000
_cell.length_b   1.000
_cell.length_c   1.000
_cell.angle_alpha   90.00
_cell.angle_beta   90.00
_cell.angle_gamma   90.00
#
_symmetry.space_group_name_H-M   'P 1'
#
loop_
_entity.id
_entity.type
_entity.pdbx_description
1 polymer ?
#
loop_
_entity_poly.entity_id
_entity_poly.type
_entity_poly.pdbx_seq_one_letter_code
_entity_poly.pdbx_strand_id
1 'polypeptide(L)'
;MAESEYVFPAPERFIVGTVGLPGDRSFYLQAKDADRVVTAAVEKEQVELLGERINELLDMVRSRSADGYMIPAGPDPADADNANLEMPVDPEFRVGTMSLGWDTRRRHLEIECSAISFGQDDEDSQSPVLRVVLSAEAAREFARRADQVVNAGRADCPFCSLPLDPGGHLCPRANGVPR
;
A
#
# COMPACT_ATOMS: atom_id res chain seq x y z
N MET A 1 -28.15 1.62 2.44
CA MET A 1 -27.23 1.76 3.59
C MET A 1 -25.85 1.40 3.09
N ALA A 2 -24.89 2.30 3.20
CA ALA A 2 -23.50 1.97 2.87
C ALA A 2 -23.01 0.91 3.88
N GLU A 3 -22.30 -0.10 3.38
CA GLU A 3 -21.66 -1.12 4.22
C GLU A 3 -20.61 -0.42 5.09
N SER A 4 -20.64 -0.60 6.40
CA SER A 4 -19.68 0.03 7.31
C SER A 4 -18.41 -0.81 7.50
N GLU A 5 -18.43 -2.07 7.08
CA GLU A 5 -17.29 -2.97 7.23
C GLU A 5 -17.10 -3.82 5.97
N TYR A 6 -15.93 -3.69 5.36
CA TYR A 6 -15.51 -4.45 4.19
C TYR A 6 -14.42 -5.43 4.59
N VAL A 7 -14.75 -6.73 4.67
CA VAL A 7 -13.83 -7.77 5.12
C VAL A 7 -13.43 -8.67 3.96
N PHE A 8 -12.11 -8.83 3.78
CA PHE A 8 -11.47 -9.71 2.80
C PHE A 8 -10.52 -10.67 3.51
N PRO A 9 -10.99 -11.83 3.95
CA PRO A 9 -10.18 -12.77 4.74
C PRO A 9 -9.12 -13.51 3.91
N ALA A 10 -9.28 -13.54 2.61
CA ALA A 10 -8.33 -14.09 1.65
C ALA A 10 -8.61 -13.52 0.26
N PRO A 11 -8.34 -12.25 0.01
CA PRO A 11 -8.65 -11.63 -1.27
C PRO A 11 -7.87 -12.30 -2.40
N GLU A 12 -8.50 -12.45 -3.55
CA GLU A 12 -7.80 -12.86 -4.77
C GLU A 12 -6.74 -11.84 -5.18
N ARG A 13 -7.00 -10.55 -4.84
CA ARG A 13 -6.14 -9.45 -5.20
C ARG A 13 -6.28 -8.32 -4.18
N PHE A 14 -5.15 -7.85 -3.66
CA PHE A 14 -5.08 -6.61 -2.87
C PHE A 14 -3.92 -5.78 -3.36
N ILE A 15 -4.20 -4.63 -3.91
CA ILE A 15 -3.22 -3.80 -4.58
C ILE A 15 -3.37 -2.32 -4.23
N VAL A 16 -2.29 -1.58 -4.46
CA VAL A 16 -2.31 -0.14 -4.59
C VAL A 16 -2.11 0.25 -6.06
N GLY A 17 -2.78 1.29 -6.49
CA GLY A 17 -2.64 1.85 -7.81
C GLY A 17 -2.91 3.34 -7.83
N THR A 18 -2.72 3.96 -8.98
CA THR A 18 -2.93 5.40 -9.17
C THR A 18 -3.80 5.69 -10.37
N VAL A 19 -4.50 6.81 -10.30
CA VAL A 19 -5.21 7.43 -11.44
C VAL A 19 -4.68 8.85 -11.60
N GLY A 20 -4.42 9.26 -12.83
CA GLY A 20 -3.90 10.57 -13.18
C GLY A 20 -2.46 10.54 -13.68
N LEU A 21 -1.93 11.72 -13.99
CA LEU A 21 -0.58 11.89 -14.52
C LEU A 21 0.47 12.06 -13.40
N PRO A 22 1.75 11.76 -13.67
CA PRO A 22 2.82 12.04 -12.72
C PRO A 22 2.78 13.48 -12.21
N GLY A 23 2.77 13.66 -10.87
CA GLY A 23 2.63 14.98 -10.23
C GLY A 23 1.20 15.37 -9.88
N ASP A 24 0.20 14.73 -10.48
CA ASP A 24 -1.24 14.94 -10.20
C ASP A 24 -1.96 13.59 -10.17
N ARG A 25 -1.44 12.67 -9.35
CA ARG A 25 -1.99 11.32 -9.20
C ARG A 25 -2.75 11.19 -7.89
N SER A 26 -3.90 10.53 -7.98
CA SER A 26 -4.63 10.03 -6.81
C SER A 26 -4.28 8.56 -6.59
N PHE A 27 -4.07 8.20 -5.33
CA PHE A 27 -3.71 6.84 -4.93
C PHE A 27 -4.92 6.11 -4.36
N TYR A 28 -5.00 4.81 -4.65
CA TYR A 28 -6.12 3.96 -4.21
C TYR A 28 -5.62 2.60 -3.77
N LEU A 29 -6.17 2.11 -2.66
CA LEU A 29 -6.13 0.71 -2.28
C LEU A 29 -7.33 0.01 -2.88
N GLN A 30 -7.15 -1.17 -3.43
CA GLN A 30 -8.23 -1.96 -3.99
C GLN A 30 -8.12 -3.42 -3.58
N ALA A 31 -9.18 -3.93 -2.97
CA ALA A 31 -9.34 -5.33 -2.62
C ALA A 31 -10.38 -5.97 -3.54
N LYS A 32 -10.08 -7.17 -4.04
CA LYS A 32 -10.95 -7.93 -4.91
C LYS A 32 -11.07 -9.37 -4.43
N ASP A 33 -12.28 -9.88 -4.43
CA ASP A 33 -12.61 -11.28 -4.20
C ASP A 33 -13.85 -11.64 -5.04
N ALA A 34 -13.69 -12.59 -5.97
CA ALA A 34 -14.69 -12.91 -6.97
C ALA A 34 -15.22 -11.65 -7.71
N ASP A 35 -16.51 -11.36 -7.60
CA ASP A 35 -17.15 -10.20 -8.25
C ASP A 35 -17.15 -8.93 -7.36
N ARG A 36 -16.65 -9.06 -6.11
CA ARG A 36 -16.62 -7.94 -5.16
C ARG A 36 -15.32 -7.18 -5.27
N VAL A 37 -15.41 -5.90 -5.57
CA VAL A 37 -14.29 -4.96 -5.58
C VAL A 37 -14.59 -3.82 -4.62
N VAL A 38 -13.67 -3.53 -3.73
CA VAL A 38 -13.75 -2.39 -2.81
C VAL A 38 -12.51 -1.52 -3.00
N THR A 39 -12.73 -0.24 -3.18
CA THR A 39 -11.69 0.76 -3.38
C THR A 39 -11.72 1.77 -2.25
N ALA A 40 -10.57 2.12 -1.71
CA ALA A 40 -10.41 3.19 -0.75
C ALA A 40 -9.38 4.21 -1.25
N ALA A 41 -9.69 5.50 -1.16
CA ALA A 41 -8.75 6.56 -1.48
C ALA A 41 -7.70 6.70 -0.37
N VAL A 42 -6.44 6.88 -0.73
CA VAL A 42 -5.31 6.90 0.19
C VAL A 42 -4.30 7.97 -0.23
N GLU A 43 -3.57 8.55 0.70
CA GLU A 43 -2.50 9.51 0.38
C GLU A 43 -1.20 8.76 0.04
N LYS A 44 -0.35 9.42 -0.75
CA LYS A 44 0.94 8.86 -1.18
C LYS A 44 1.80 8.43 0.02
N GLU A 45 1.90 9.29 1.01
CA GLU A 45 2.69 9.07 2.23
C GLU A 45 2.14 7.90 3.06
N GLN A 46 0.83 7.70 3.04
CA GLN A 46 0.19 6.54 3.68
C GLN A 46 0.56 5.24 2.96
N VAL A 47 0.61 5.25 1.62
CA VAL A 47 1.03 4.07 0.82
C VAL A 47 2.49 3.72 1.09
N GLU A 48 3.36 4.71 1.08
CA GLU A 48 4.80 4.56 1.37
C GLU A 48 4.99 3.94 2.76
N LEU A 49 4.39 4.56 3.78
CA LEU A 49 4.48 4.08 5.16
C LEU A 49 3.90 2.67 5.33
N LEU A 50 2.77 2.36 4.68
CA LEU A 50 2.16 1.03 4.74
C LEU A 50 3.10 -0.04 4.19
N GLY A 51 3.72 0.19 3.03
CA GLY A 51 4.68 -0.72 2.43
C GLY A 51 5.92 -0.95 3.30
N GLU A 52 6.48 0.12 3.88
CA GLU A 52 7.60 0.05 4.82
C GLU A 52 7.25 -0.76 6.07
N ARG A 53 6.12 -0.45 6.70
CA ARG A 53 5.69 -1.11 7.94
C ARG A 53 5.36 -2.59 7.74
N ILE A 54 4.82 -2.97 6.59
CA ILE A 54 4.61 -4.38 6.23
C ILE A 54 5.96 -5.10 6.21
N ASN A 55 6.96 -4.56 5.53
CA ASN A 55 8.29 -5.18 5.47
C ASN A 55 8.95 -5.26 6.84
N GLU A 56 8.93 -4.19 7.63
CA GLU A 56 9.47 -4.17 9.00
C GLU A 56 8.82 -5.23 9.89
N LEU A 57 7.49 -5.34 9.84
CA LEU A 57 6.75 -6.33 10.63
C LEU A 57 7.11 -7.76 10.22
N LEU A 58 7.15 -8.05 8.92
CA LEU A 58 7.52 -9.36 8.41
C LEU A 58 8.97 -9.72 8.74
N ASP A 59 9.90 -8.79 8.66
CA ASP A 59 11.30 -8.98 9.04
C ASP A 59 11.45 -9.24 10.54
N MET A 60 10.69 -8.53 11.37
CA MET A 60 10.65 -8.74 12.82
C MET A 60 10.12 -10.14 13.15
N VAL A 61 9.00 -10.54 12.56
CA VAL A 61 8.42 -11.87 12.78
C VAL A 61 9.37 -12.95 12.28
N ARG A 62 9.97 -12.77 11.11
CA ARG A 62 10.96 -13.70 10.54
C ARG A 62 12.15 -13.90 11.47
N SER A 63 12.65 -12.85 12.11
CA SER A 63 13.82 -12.92 12.99
C SER A 63 13.52 -13.47 14.38
N ARG A 64 12.28 -13.34 14.86
CA ARG A 64 11.92 -13.69 16.25
C ARG A 64 11.16 -15.00 16.41
N SER A 65 10.56 -15.50 15.31
CA SER A 65 9.76 -16.73 15.36
C SER A 65 10.62 -17.96 15.05
N ALA A 66 10.34 -19.08 15.72
CA ALA A 66 10.97 -20.36 15.40
C ALA A 66 10.71 -20.78 13.95
N ASP A 67 9.52 -20.47 13.44
CA ASP A 67 9.08 -20.73 12.07
C ASP A 67 9.36 -19.56 11.12
N GLY A 68 10.19 -18.60 11.53
CA GLY A 68 10.47 -17.40 10.75
C GLY A 68 11.06 -17.67 9.35
N TYR A 69 11.70 -18.82 9.18
CA TYR A 69 12.21 -19.28 7.87
C TYR A 69 11.10 -19.50 6.82
N MET A 70 9.86 -19.66 7.24
CA MET A 70 8.70 -19.81 6.37
C MET A 70 8.18 -18.45 5.85
N ILE A 71 8.65 -17.35 6.42
CA ILE A 71 8.32 -16.01 5.94
C ILE A 71 9.35 -15.61 4.89
N PRO A 72 8.95 -15.25 3.67
CA PRO A 72 9.90 -14.88 2.63
C PRO A 72 10.68 -13.62 3.03
N ALA A 73 11.96 -13.60 2.67
CA ALA A 73 12.83 -12.44 2.93
C ALA A 73 12.48 -11.23 2.04
N GLY A 74 11.83 -11.47 0.91
CA GLY A 74 11.40 -10.47 -0.05
C GLY A 74 10.30 -10.99 -0.96
N PRO A 75 9.81 -10.17 -1.89
CA PRO A 75 8.81 -10.55 -2.87
C PRO A 75 9.35 -11.59 -3.85
N ASP A 76 8.50 -12.51 -4.30
CA ASP A 76 8.82 -13.42 -5.40
C ASP A 76 8.46 -12.74 -6.74
N PRO A 77 9.38 -12.64 -7.69
CA PRO A 77 9.09 -12.09 -9.02
C PRO A 77 7.97 -12.84 -9.77
N ALA A 78 7.75 -14.11 -9.45
CA ALA A 78 6.66 -14.91 -10.04
C ALA A 78 5.28 -14.44 -9.58
N ASP A 79 5.17 -13.83 -8.41
CA ASP A 79 3.92 -13.33 -7.84
C ASP A 79 3.65 -11.86 -8.20
N ALA A 80 4.51 -11.24 -9.01
CA ALA A 80 4.45 -9.82 -9.32
C ALA A 80 3.15 -9.43 -10.05
N ASP A 81 2.31 -8.66 -9.37
CA ASP A 81 1.09 -8.06 -9.95
C ASP A 81 1.37 -6.61 -10.37
N ASN A 82 1.54 -6.40 -11.66
CA ASN A 82 1.70 -5.08 -12.27
C ASN A 82 0.47 -4.61 -13.04
N ALA A 83 -0.64 -5.34 -12.97
CA ALA A 83 -1.88 -4.97 -13.65
C ALA A 83 -2.53 -3.73 -13.02
N ASN A 84 -3.29 -3.00 -13.81
CA ASN A 84 -3.98 -1.79 -13.38
C ASN A 84 -5.06 -2.09 -12.33
N LEU A 85 -5.57 -1.02 -11.70
CA LEU A 85 -6.79 -1.08 -10.90
C LEU A 85 -7.96 -1.55 -11.75
N GLU A 86 -8.89 -2.28 -11.13
CA GLU A 86 -10.19 -2.57 -11.74
C GLU A 86 -10.96 -1.26 -11.94
N MET A 87 -11.60 -1.12 -13.09
CA MET A 87 -12.36 0.07 -13.44
C MET A 87 -13.88 -0.21 -13.38
N PRO A 88 -14.68 0.75 -12.99
CA PRO A 88 -14.34 2.12 -12.59
C PRO A 88 -13.69 2.20 -11.21
N VAL A 89 -12.82 3.20 -10.99
CA VAL A 89 -12.26 3.48 -9.66
C VAL A 89 -13.22 4.41 -8.93
N ASP A 90 -14.03 3.86 -8.07
CA ASP A 90 -15.00 4.57 -7.24
C ASP A 90 -14.72 4.26 -5.77
N PRO A 91 -14.09 5.19 -5.02
CA PRO A 91 -13.71 4.91 -3.64
C PRO A 91 -14.92 4.99 -2.70
N GLU A 92 -15.10 3.94 -1.89
CA GLU A 92 -16.12 3.88 -0.85
C GLU A 92 -15.85 4.91 0.27
N PHE A 93 -14.56 5.14 0.55
CA PHE A 93 -14.13 6.12 1.56
C PHE A 93 -12.68 6.54 1.34
N ARG A 94 -12.27 7.58 2.08
CA ARG A 94 -10.87 8.01 2.21
C ARG A 94 -10.27 7.48 3.50
N VAL A 95 -9.10 6.87 3.42
CA VAL A 95 -8.39 6.30 4.57
C VAL A 95 -7.90 7.43 5.49
N GLY A 96 -8.23 7.31 6.77
CA GLY A 96 -7.72 8.16 7.84
C GLY A 96 -6.62 7.47 8.62
N THR A 97 -6.94 6.33 9.24
CA THR A 97 -5.99 5.54 10.03
C THR A 97 -5.80 4.16 9.45
N MET A 98 -4.61 3.61 9.67
CA MET A 98 -4.26 2.25 9.27
C MET A 98 -3.61 1.53 10.45
N SER A 99 -3.94 0.26 10.62
CA SER A 99 -3.28 -0.62 11.57
C SER A 99 -2.82 -1.91 10.92
N LEU A 100 -1.74 -2.48 11.44
CA LEU A 100 -1.17 -3.74 11.01
C LEU A 100 -1.06 -4.69 12.19
N GLY A 101 -1.39 -5.96 11.97
CA GLY A 101 -1.24 -7.03 12.93
C GLY A 101 -0.69 -8.30 12.27
N TRP A 102 0.00 -9.12 13.07
CA TRP A 102 0.43 -10.44 12.65
C TRP A 102 -0.24 -11.52 13.52
N ASP A 103 -1.03 -12.39 12.88
CA ASP A 103 -1.57 -13.57 13.54
C ASP A 103 -0.54 -14.70 13.50
N THR A 104 0.08 -14.96 14.64
CA THR A 104 1.12 -15.99 14.80
C THR A 104 0.57 -17.41 14.59
N ARG A 105 -0.69 -17.65 14.94
CA ARG A 105 -1.30 -18.99 14.82
C ARG A 105 -1.63 -19.33 13.38
N ARG A 106 -2.21 -18.35 12.66
CA ARG A 106 -2.62 -18.51 11.26
C ARG A 106 -1.51 -18.10 10.29
N ARG A 107 -0.48 -17.41 10.78
CA ARG A 107 0.68 -16.91 10.02
C ARG A 107 0.28 -16.01 8.85
N HIS A 108 -0.55 -15.03 9.15
CA HIS A 108 -0.93 -14.01 8.18
C HIS A 108 -0.88 -12.60 8.74
N LEU A 109 -0.81 -11.67 7.82
CA LEU A 109 -0.86 -10.24 8.10
C LEU A 109 -2.31 -9.77 8.03
N GLU A 110 -2.71 -8.97 9.02
CA GLU A 110 -4.00 -8.27 9.04
C GLU A 110 -3.75 -6.78 8.82
N ILE A 111 -4.47 -6.20 7.86
CA ILE A 111 -4.46 -4.76 7.57
C ILE A 111 -5.86 -4.24 7.85
N GLU A 112 -5.96 -3.16 8.62
CA GLU A 112 -7.20 -2.46 8.84
C GLU A 112 -7.03 -0.99 8.43
N CYS A 113 -7.91 -0.52 7.56
CA CYS A 113 -7.96 0.86 7.11
C CYS A 113 -9.32 1.46 7.47
N SER A 114 -9.33 2.46 8.34
CA SER A 114 -10.54 3.17 8.78
C SER A 114 -10.67 4.50 8.07
N ALA A 115 -11.90 4.89 7.77
CA ALA A 115 -12.20 6.17 7.14
C ALA A 115 -11.75 7.36 8.00
N ILE A 116 -11.51 8.50 7.36
CA ILE A 116 -11.31 9.78 8.05
C ILE A 116 -12.59 10.11 8.82
N SER A 117 -12.45 10.32 10.12
CA SER A 117 -13.52 10.81 10.97
C SER A 117 -13.47 12.35 11.02
N PHE A 118 -14.44 13.01 10.41
CA PHE A 118 -14.62 14.46 10.56
C PHE A 118 -15.56 14.69 11.75
N GLY A 119 -15.01 14.79 12.94
CA GLY A 119 -15.56 15.19 14.23
C GLY A 119 -17.00 15.76 14.33
N GLN A 120 -17.99 15.11 13.77
CA GLN A 120 -19.38 15.31 14.12
C GLN A 120 -19.89 13.97 14.62
N ASP A 121 -20.05 13.94 15.94
CA ASP A 121 -20.53 12.85 16.75
C ASP A 121 -22.02 12.56 16.44
N ASP A 122 -22.27 11.89 15.35
CA ASP A 122 -23.42 11.01 15.29
C ASP A 122 -22.97 9.67 15.90
N GLU A 123 -23.25 9.47 17.17
CA GLU A 123 -22.90 8.26 17.95
C GLU A 123 -23.42 6.94 17.33
N ASP A 124 -24.17 7.00 16.24
CA ASP A 124 -24.74 5.86 15.52
C ASP A 124 -24.12 5.59 14.13
N SER A 125 -23.22 6.42 13.63
CA SER A 125 -22.61 6.21 12.31
C SER A 125 -21.26 5.54 12.45
N GLN A 126 -21.22 4.22 12.26
CA GLN A 126 -19.96 3.46 12.18
C GLN A 126 -19.17 3.91 10.94
N SER A 127 -17.98 4.48 11.17
CA SER A 127 -17.08 4.85 10.08
C SER A 127 -16.72 3.62 9.25
N PRO A 128 -16.69 3.72 7.91
CA PRO A 128 -16.27 2.62 7.05
C PRO A 128 -14.88 2.09 7.40
N VAL A 129 -14.74 0.78 7.38
CA VAL A 129 -13.49 0.07 7.67
C VAL A 129 -13.25 -1.01 6.61
N LEU A 130 -12.06 -1.03 6.03
CA LEU A 130 -11.58 -2.10 5.17
C LEU A 130 -10.61 -2.98 5.96
N ARG A 131 -10.93 -4.28 6.09
CA ARG A 131 -10.05 -5.29 6.69
C ARG A 131 -9.60 -6.29 5.64
N VAL A 132 -8.30 -6.47 5.54
CA VAL A 132 -7.67 -7.37 4.57
C VAL A 132 -6.71 -8.30 5.29
N VAL A 133 -6.79 -9.58 4.97
CA VAL A 133 -5.88 -10.61 5.50
C VAL A 133 -5.04 -11.15 4.36
N LEU A 134 -3.72 -11.10 4.52
CA LEU A 134 -2.76 -11.51 3.50
C LEU A 134 -1.81 -12.59 4.04
N SER A 135 -1.41 -13.52 3.17
CA SER A 135 -0.23 -14.34 3.43
C SER A 135 1.04 -13.46 3.47
N ALA A 136 2.12 -14.00 4.01
CA ALA A 136 3.39 -13.27 4.03
C ALA A 136 3.89 -12.96 2.61
N GLU A 137 3.69 -13.88 1.67
CA GLU A 137 4.05 -13.73 0.26
C GLU A 137 3.26 -12.60 -0.39
N ALA A 138 1.93 -12.61 -0.24
CA ALA A 138 1.05 -11.56 -0.76
C ALA A 138 1.36 -10.19 -0.13
N ALA A 139 1.70 -10.16 1.15
CA ALA A 139 2.09 -8.93 1.84
C ALA A 139 3.43 -8.37 1.32
N ARG A 140 4.42 -9.23 1.02
CA ARG A 140 5.68 -8.80 0.37
C ARG A 140 5.43 -8.25 -1.02
N GLU A 141 4.56 -8.89 -1.80
CA GLU A 141 4.20 -8.40 -3.13
C GLU A 141 3.48 -7.05 -3.05
N PHE A 142 2.54 -6.89 -2.13
CA PHE A 142 1.89 -5.60 -1.90
C PHE A 142 2.92 -4.50 -1.57
N ALA A 143 3.87 -4.77 -0.67
CA ALA A 143 4.90 -3.82 -0.29
C ALA A 143 5.82 -3.45 -1.47
N ARG A 144 6.22 -4.42 -2.31
CA ARG A 144 6.96 -4.20 -3.55
C ARG A 144 6.21 -3.28 -4.49
N ARG A 145 4.91 -3.58 -4.69
CA ARG A 145 4.07 -2.77 -5.57
C ARG A 145 3.88 -1.36 -5.01
N ALA A 146 3.69 -1.21 -3.70
CA ALA A 146 3.57 0.09 -3.04
C ALA A 146 4.80 0.96 -3.32
N ASP A 147 6.00 0.42 -3.13
CA ASP A 147 7.26 1.11 -3.47
C ASP A 147 7.32 1.50 -4.95
N GLN A 148 7.01 0.57 -5.84
CA GLN A 148 6.98 0.83 -7.27
C GLN A 148 6.01 1.95 -7.64
N VAL A 149 4.79 1.93 -7.11
CA VAL A 149 3.74 2.91 -7.43
C VAL A 149 4.09 4.30 -6.87
N VAL A 150 4.63 4.35 -5.65
CA VAL A 150 5.08 5.61 -5.02
C VAL A 150 6.21 6.24 -5.83
N ASN A 151 7.17 5.45 -6.32
CA ASN A 151 8.33 5.91 -7.07
C ASN A 151 8.07 6.04 -8.58
N ALA A 152 7.00 5.46 -9.11
CA ALA A 152 6.63 5.59 -10.51
C ALA A 152 6.32 7.05 -10.89
N GLY A 153 6.88 7.49 -12.01
CA GLY A 153 6.65 8.82 -12.56
C GLY A 153 7.65 9.90 -12.13
N ARG A 154 8.65 9.56 -11.33
CA ARG A 154 9.85 10.38 -11.21
C ARG A 154 10.87 9.89 -12.23
N ALA A 155 11.27 10.77 -13.16
CA ALA A 155 12.40 10.50 -14.03
C ALA A 155 13.67 10.38 -13.17
N ASP A 156 14.55 9.46 -13.49
CA ASP A 156 15.86 9.38 -12.83
C ASP A 156 16.76 10.53 -13.29
N CYS A 157 17.50 11.11 -12.35
CA CYS A 157 18.51 12.10 -12.67
C CYS A 157 19.59 11.48 -13.56
N PRO A 158 19.90 12.06 -14.73
CA PRO A 158 20.91 11.50 -15.64
C PRO A 158 22.33 11.51 -15.05
N PHE A 159 22.56 12.25 -13.96
CA PHE A 159 23.87 12.37 -13.33
C PHE A 159 24.06 11.46 -12.11
N CYS A 160 23.06 11.32 -11.27
CA CYS A 160 23.16 10.56 -10.01
C CYS A 160 22.20 9.39 -9.91
N SER A 161 21.31 9.20 -10.89
CA SER A 161 20.28 8.16 -10.93
C SER A 161 19.30 8.18 -9.75
N LEU A 162 19.26 9.26 -8.99
CA LEU A 162 18.23 9.47 -7.98
C LEU A 162 16.95 10.02 -8.63
N PRO A 163 15.77 9.70 -8.10
CA PRO A 163 14.53 10.23 -8.62
C PRO A 163 14.50 11.75 -8.63
N LEU A 164 14.10 12.34 -9.75
CA LEU A 164 13.90 13.77 -9.90
C LEU A 164 12.54 14.18 -9.34
N ASP A 165 12.53 15.18 -8.46
CA ASP A 165 11.30 15.85 -8.08
C ASP A 165 10.81 16.73 -9.24
N PRO A 166 9.50 17.03 -9.36
CA PRO A 166 8.96 17.90 -10.42
C PRO A 166 9.62 19.27 -10.49
N GLY A 167 10.14 19.77 -9.37
CA GLY A 167 10.92 21.02 -9.25
C GLY A 167 12.43 20.84 -9.43
N GLY A 168 12.90 19.64 -9.77
CA GLY A 168 14.30 19.28 -9.78
C GLY A 168 14.85 18.93 -8.38
N HIS A 169 16.10 18.46 -8.31
CA HIS A 169 16.76 18.19 -7.03
C HIS A 169 18.18 18.77 -7.06
N LEU A 170 18.72 19.02 -5.86
CA LEU A 170 20.13 19.34 -5.70
C LEU A 170 20.95 18.08 -5.96
N CYS A 171 21.44 17.92 -7.19
CA CYS A 171 22.19 16.74 -7.58
C CYS A 171 23.58 16.73 -6.93
N PRO A 172 23.92 15.70 -6.13
CA PRO A 172 25.25 15.62 -5.51
C PRO A 172 26.40 15.55 -6.53
N ARG A 173 26.11 15.10 -7.75
CA ARG A 173 27.10 15.02 -8.85
C ARG A 173 27.10 16.23 -9.77
N ALA A 174 26.04 17.04 -9.76
CA ALA A 174 25.96 18.27 -10.56
C ALA A 174 26.33 19.53 -9.76
N ASN A 175 26.26 19.50 -8.45
CA ASN A 175 26.65 20.61 -7.56
C ASN A 175 28.13 20.53 -7.23
N GLY A 176 28.99 20.94 -8.15
CA GLY A 176 30.41 20.99 -7.86
C GLY A 176 31.33 21.04 -9.03
N VAL A 177 30.83 21.21 -10.23
CA VAL A 177 31.70 21.46 -11.40
C VAL A 177 31.40 22.87 -11.89
N PRO A 178 32.28 23.83 -11.59
CA PRO A 178 32.28 25.08 -12.35
C PRO A 178 32.69 24.70 -13.79
N ARG A 179 31.88 25.09 -14.74
CA ARG A 179 32.29 25.14 -16.13
C ARG A 179 32.96 26.49 -16.40
#